data_2b5561249d707943264a46097a846673
#
_entry.id   2b5561249d707943264a46097a846673
#
_cell.length_a   1.000
_cell.length_b   1.000
_cell.length_c   1.000
_cell.angle_alpha   90.00
_cell.angle_beta   90.00
_cell.angle_gamma   90.00
#
_symmetry.space_group_name_H-M   'P 1'
#
loop_
_entity.id
_entity.type
_entity.pdbx_description
1 polymer ?
#
loop_
_entity_poly.entity_id
_entity_poly.type
_entity_poly.pdbx_seq_one_letter_code
_entity_poly.pdbx_strand_id
1 'polypeptide(L)'
;LKKIFVILLLAFSVVALFADDLQTVTAPNWFCDAVVAKRGRENEKTTDTFIDELWQTISSTCEKYEMDPVFIAAVISVESNFTNAKGAGGVLGMMQILPSTAKSISNLLNLEKPSDWNQLLTDYKLNITYGTAYLSHLFKKTGSLTSALESYNGGKNKKTYAQLIMSQYENYKLKHEAELAALSSTIKTLSLTTEATDVTADASATVVSSSNQTKIISPLFAVETDFGTDTSVPNN
;
A
#
# COMPACT_ATOMS: atom_id res chain seq x y z
N LEU A 1 5.79 2.44 -50.84
CA LEU A 1 6.53 2.41 -49.55
C LEU A 1 6.11 3.57 -48.62
N LYS A 2 6.00 4.83 -49.07
CA LYS A 2 5.64 5.97 -48.20
C LYS A 2 4.22 5.91 -47.62
N LYS A 3 3.25 5.29 -48.31
CA LYS A 3 1.86 5.13 -47.82
C LYS A 3 1.70 4.06 -46.73
N ILE A 4 2.52 3.01 -46.77
CA ILE A 4 2.53 1.94 -45.74
C ILE A 4 3.14 2.47 -44.45
N PHE A 5 4.15 3.33 -44.50
CA PHE A 5 4.79 3.92 -43.33
C PHE A 5 3.87 4.85 -42.55
N VAL A 6 3.02 5.62 -43.26
CA VAL A 6 2.03 6.52 -42.59
C VAL A 6 0.92 5.74 -41.90
N ILE A 7 0.47 4.61 -42.47
CA ILE A 7 -0.54 3.76 -41.84
C ILE A 7 0.00 3.07 -40.59
N LEU A 8 1.27 2.65 -40.59
CA LEU A 8 1.92 2.06 -39.41
C LEU A 8 2.13 3.09 -38.28
N LEU A 9 2.45 4.36 -38.62
CA LEU A 9 2.59 5.44 -37.65
C LEU A 9 1.24 5.84 -37.02
N LEU A 10 0.15 5.83 -37.80
CA LEU A 10 -1.20 6.08 -37.29
C LEU A 10 -1.72 4.93 -36.41
N ALA A 11 -1.40 3.67 -36.75
CA ALA A 11 -1.76 2.51 -35.91
C ALA A 11 -1.00 2.54 -34.56
N PHE A 12 0.26 3.00 -34.54
CA PHE A 12 1.04 3.12 -33.30
C PHE A 12 0.54 4.26 -32.41
N SER A 13 0.07 5.37 -32.99
CA SER A 13 -0.49 6.48 -32.21
C SER A 13 -1.89 6.18 -31.64
N VAL A 14 -2.68 5.31 -32.28
CA VAL A 14 -3.99 4.87 -31.76
C VAL A 14 -3.82 3.87 -30.61
N VAL A 15 -2.81 2.99 -30.64
CA VAL A 15 -2.52 2.08 -29.55
C VAL A 15 -2.01 2.82 -28.30
N ALA A 16 -1.28 3.93 -28.48
CA ALA A 16 -0.83 4.76 -27.37
C ALA A 16 -1.96 5.56 -26.70
N LEU A 17 -3.07 5.82 -27.40
CA LEU A 17 -4.24 6.52 -26.86
C LEU A 17 -5.17 5.64 -25.98
N PHE A 18 -5.01 4.32 -26.02
CA PHE A 18 -5.76 3.38 -25.17
C PHE A 18 -4.92 2.81 -24.00
N ALA A 19 -3.66 3.26 -23.84
CA ALA A 19 -2.79 2.80 -22.75
C ALA A 19 -2.96 3.59 -21.44
N ASP A 20 -3.85 4.59 -21.42
CA ASP A 20 -4.15 5.40 -20.23
C ASP A 20 -5.46 4.97 -19.56
N ASP A 21 -5.80 3.68 -19.72
CA ASP A 21 -6.83 3.06 -18.87
C ASP A 21 -6.19 2.97 -17.47
N LEU A 22 -6.49 3.97 -16.63
CA LEU A 22 -6.15 3.98 -15.20
C LEU A 22 -6.60 2.63 -14.62
N GLN A 23 -5.69 1.68 -14.49
CA GLN A 23 -5.97 0.48 -13.72
C GLN A 23 -6.24 0.95 -12.28
N THR A 24 -7.51 1.12 -11.97
CA THR A 24 -7.94 1.33 -10.58
C THR A 24 -7.51 0.10 -9.80
N VAL A 25 -6.48 0.26 -8.99
CA VAL A 25 -6.01 -0.80 -8.10
C VAL A 25 -7.10 -0.98 -7.04
N THR A 26 -7.92 -2.01 -7.20
CA THR A 26 -8.94 -2.36 -6.21
C THR A 26 -8.26 -2.77 -4.90
N ALA A 27 -8.78 -2.29 -3.79
CA ALA A 27 -8.26 -2.64 -2.48
C ALA A 27 -8.41 -4.15 -2.20
N PRO A 28 -7.41 -4.81 -1.59
CA PRO A 28 -7.54 -6.21 -1.18
C PRO A 28 -8.66 -6.39 -0.14
N ASN A 29 -9.32 -7.55 -0.15
CA ASN A 29 -10.42 -7.81 0.77
C ASN A 29 -10.02 -7.67 2.24
N TRP A 30 -8.82 -8.15 2.62
CA TRP A 30 -8.32 -7.99 3.99
C TRP A 30 -8.21 -6.52 4.41
N PHE A 31 -7.86 -5.63 3.45
CA PHE A 31 -7.75 -4.19 3.73
C PHE A 31 -9.14 -3.57 3.88
N CYS A 32 -10.09 -3.93 3.00
CA CYS A 32 -11.48 -3.51 3.10
C CYS A 32 -12.06 -3.84 4.48
N ASP A 33 -11.92 -5.11 4.90
CA ASP A 33 -12.38 -5.58 6.21
C ASP A 33 -11.72 -4.82 7.36
N ALA A 34 -10.42 -4.57 7.28
CA ALA A 34 -9.68 -3.84 8.30
C ALA A 34 -10.15 -2.39 8.42
N VAL A 35 -10.33 -1.69 7.30
CA VAL A 35 -10.79 -0.29 7.28
C VAL A 35 -12.20 -0.18 7.82
N VAL A 36 -13.13 -1.01 7.34
CA VAL A 36 -14.53 -1.02 7.81
C VAL A 36 -14.60 -1.30 9.32
N ALA A 37 -13.90 -2.35 9.80
CA ALA A 37 -13.92 -2.71 11.21
C ALA A 37 -13.31 -1.64 12.13
N LYS A 38 -12.26 -0.96 11.69
CA LYS A 38 -11.56 0.06 12.48
C LYS A 38 -12.32 1.39 12.50
N ARG A 39 -12.72 1.88 11.32
CA ARG A 39 -13.50 3.11 11.20
C ARG A 39 -14.89 3.00 11.84
N GLY A 40 -15.51 1.83 11.78
CA GLY A 40 -16.79 1.57 12.44
C GLY A 40 -16.75 1.77 13.96
N ARG A 41 -15.60 1.56 14.61
CA ARG A 41 -15.42 1.83 16.06
C ARG A 41 -15.41 3.34 16.36
N GLU A 42 -15.04 4.15 15.40
CA GLU A 42 -15.02 5.62 15.50
C GLU A 42 -16.31 6.27 14.97
N ASN A 43 -17.33 5.46 14.62
CA ASN A 43 -18.58 5.88 13.98
C ASN A 43 -18.39 6.65 12.66
N GLU A 44 -17.29 6.39 11.97
CA GLU A 44 -16.96 6.98 10.68
C GLU A 44 -17.65 6.24 9.53
N LYS A 45 -18.31 6.98 8.66
CA LYS A 45 -18.86 6.42 7.43
C LYS A 45 -17.74 5.98 6.51
N THR A 46 -17.90 4.79 5.93
CA THR A 46 -16.92 4.19 5.01
C THR A 46 -17.65 3.73 3.75
N THR A 47 -17.14 4.13 2.58
CA THR A 47 -17.64 3.68 1.27
C THR A 47 -16.54 2.88 0.57
N ASP A 48 -16.93 2.01 -0.36
CA ASP A 48 -15.98 1.23 -1.14
C ASP A 48 -15.04 2.15 -1.94
N THR A 49 -15.58 3.22 -2.54
CA THR A 49 -14.79 4.24 -3.24
C THR A 49 -13.71 4.85 -2.35
N PHE A 50 -14.04 5.18 -1.09
CA PHE A 50 -13.05 5.72 -0.15
C PHE A 50 -11.97 4.68 0.17
N ILE A 51 -12.34 3.41 0.33
CA ILE A 51 -11.39 2.32 0.61
C ILE A 51 -10.42 2.15 -0.57
N ASP A 52 -10.93 2.11 -1.79
CA ASP A 52 -10.12 1.98 -3.00
C ASP A 52 -9.19 3.18 -3.18
N GLU A 53 -9.68 4.41 -3.01
CA GLU A 53 -8.84 5.62 -3.06
C GLU A 53 -7.77 5.63 -1.96
N LEU A 54 -8.10 5.17 -0.76
CA LEU A 54 -7.15 5.08 0.35
C LEU A 54 -6.05 4.06 0.04
N TRP A 55 -6.42 2.86 -0.45
CA TRP A 55 -5.46 1.83 -0.84
C TRP A 55 -4.56 2.30 -1.98
N GLN A 56 -5.15 2.93 -3.00
CA GLN A 56 -4.38 3.51 -4.11
C GLN A 56 -3.39 4.57 -3.63
N THR A 57 -3.82 5.44 -2.69
CA THR A 57 -2.95 6.46 -2.08
C THR A 57 -1.79 5.82 -1.33
N ILE A 58 -2.06 4.79 -0.51
CA ILE A 58 -1.02 4.06 0.22
C ILE A 58 -0.06 3.40 -0.76
N SER A 59 -0.57 2.65 -1.74
CA SER A 59 0.24 1.89 -2.69
C SER A 59 1.15 2.78 -3.53
N SER A 60 0.60 3.85 -4.13
CA SER A 60 1.39 4.78 -4.94
C SER A 60 2.43 5.56 -4.13
N THR A 61 2.09 5.89 -2.88
CA THR A 61 3.03 6.55 -1.97
C THR A 61 4.14 5.59 -1.55
N CYS A 62 3.81 4.33 -1.28
CA CYS A 62 4.79 3.29 -0.94
C CYS A 62 5.72 2.98 -2.11
N GLU A 63 5.22 2.93 -3.34
CA GLU A 63 6.05 2.79 -4.53
C GLU A 63 7.08 3.93 -4.62
N LYS A 64 6.63 5.18 -4.43
CA LYS A 64 7.49 6.37 -4.48
C LYS A 64 8.59 6.36 -3.42
N TYR A 65 8.29 5.89 -2.21
CA TYR A 65 9.20 5.95 -1.07
C TYR A 65 9.82 4.60 -0.69
N GLU A 66 9.64 3.57 -1.51
CA GLU A 66 10.20 2.23 -1.31
C GLU A 66 9.81 1.63 0.04
N MET A 67 8.51 1.66 0.35
CA MET A 67 7.93 1.08 1.56
C MET A 67 6.89 0.00 1.23
N ASP A 68 6.69 -0.94 2.12
CA ASP A 68 5.64 -1.95 1.99
C ASP A 68 4.25 -1.34 2.29
N PRO A 69 3.26 -1.40 1.37
CA PRO A 69 1.93 -0.86 1.61
C PRO A 69 1.19 -1.55 2.76
N VAL A 70 1.44 -2.85 3.00
CA VAL A 70 0.87 -3.58 4.14
C VAL A 70 1.41 -3.03 5.46
N PHE A 71 2.70 -2.69 5.50
CA PHE A 71 3.32 -2.06 6.65
C PHE A 71 2.74 -0.67 6.93
N ILE A 72 2.59 0.17 5.91
CA ILE A 72 2.01 1.52 6.09
C ILE A 72 0.53 1.42 6.51
N ALA A 73 -0.23 0.47 5.97
CA ALA A 73 -1.60 0.20 6.44
C ALA A 73 -1.63 -0.20 7.92
N ALA A 74 -0.67 -0.99 8.39
CA ALA A 74 -0.56 -1.34 9.81
C ALA A 74 -0.25 -0.12 10.69
N VAL A 75 0.64 0.77 10.25
CA VAL A 75 0.93 2.04 10.93
C VAL A 75 -0.35 2.87 11.06
N ILE A 76 -1.05 3.15 9.95
CA ILE A 76 -2.28 3.95 9.94
C ILE A 76 -3.37 3.32 10.83
N SER A 77 -3.49 1.99 10.80
CA SER A 77 -4.42 1.24 11.63
C SER A 77 -4.21 1.45 13.13
N VAL A 78 -2.96 1.55 13.56
CA VAL A 78 -2.59 1.73 14.98
C VAL A 78 -2.66 3.20 15.38
N GLU A 79 -2.24 4.10 14.50
CA GLU A 79 -2.20 5.53 14.78
C GLU A 79 -3.59 6.17 14.90
N SER A 80 -4.51 5.80 14.02
CA SER A 80 -5.78 6.54 13.90
C SER A 80 -7.00 5.68 13.62
N ASN A 81 -6.90 4.36 13.55
CA ASN A 81 -7.98 3.51 13.03
C ASN A 81 -8.48 3.96 11.63
N PHE A 82 -7.57 4.41 10.76
CA PHE A 82 -7.86 4.94 9.42
C PHE A 82 -8.76 6.20 9.43
N THR A 83 -8.67 7.03 10.46
CA THR A 83 -9.44 8.29 10.56
C THR A 83 -8.55 9.52 10.52
N ASN A 84 -9.12 10.65 10.10
CA ASN A 84 -8.45 11.95 10.18
C ASN A 84 -8.56 12.51 11.61
N ALA A 85 -7.84 11.88 12.56
CA ALA A 85 -7.93 12.24 13.96
C ALA A 85 -6.92 13.31 14.37
N LYS A 86 -7.30 14.12 15.36
CA LYS A 86 -6.38 14.97 16.11
C LYS A 86 -6.03 14.26 17.41
N GLY A 87 -4.78 13.83 17.53
CA GLY A 87 -4.30 13.11 18.70
C GLY A 87 -3.73 14.01 19.80
N ALA A 88 -3.37 13.37 20.91
CA ALA A 88 -2.73 14.06 22.03
C ALA A 88 -1.38 14.66 21.62
N GLY A 89 -1.01 15.81 22.20
CA GLY A 89 0.24 16.48 21.84
C GLY A 89 0.22 17.23 20.52
N GLY A 90 -0.93 17.28 19.83
CA GLY A 90 -1.10 18.04 18.59
C GLY A 90 -0.70 17.30 17.32
N VAL A 91 -0.58 15.96 17.38
CA VAL A 91 -0.40 15.12 16.17
C VAL A 91 -1.68 15.11 15.35
N LEU A 92 -1.56 15.02 14.02
CA LEU A 92 -2.66 15.20 13.08
C LEU A 92 -2.74 14.06 12.07
N GLY A 93 -3.98 13.72 11.70
CA GLY A 93 -4.33 12.89 10.55
C GLY A 93 -4.09 11.40 10.74
N MET A 94 -4.16 10.66 9.64
CA MET A 94 -4.13 9.20 9.65
C MET A 94 -2.82 8.61 10.20
N MET A 95 -1.70 9.28 9.98
CA MET A 95 -0.37 8.84 10.47
C MET A 95 0.11 9.64 11.68
N GLN A 96 -0.75 10.42 12.32
CA GLN A 96 -0.49 11.15 13.57
C GLN A 96 0.83 11.93 13.57
N ILE A 97 1.00 12.83 12.59
CA ILE A 97 2.23 13.60 12.41
C ILE A 97 2.11 14.97 13.09
N LEU A 98 3.14 15.37 13.81
CA LEU A 98 3.26 16.75 14.32
C LEU A 98 3.53 17.71 13.15
N PRO A 99 2.84 18.87 13.08
CA PRO A 99 3.14 19.92 12.11
C PRO A 99 4.61 20.35 12.10
N SER A 100 5.24 20.44 13.27
CA SER A 100 6.66 20.77 13.40
C SER A 100 7.56 19.70 12.77
N THR A 101 7.24 18.41 12.97
CA THR A 101 7.93 17.30 12.35
C THR A 101 7.77 17.33 10.83
N ALA A 102 6.53 17.50 10.33
CA ALA A 102 6.26 17.62 8.90
C ALA A 102 7.04 18.79 8.25
N LYS A 103 7.09 19.94 8.91
CA LYS A 103 7.89 21.08 8.45
C LYS A 103 9.39 20.76 8.37
N SER A 104 9.93 20.03 9.34
CA SER A 104 11.34 19.61 9.32
C SER A 104 11.60 18.60 8.19
N ILE A 105 10.71 17.64 8.02
CA ILE A 105 10.78 16.63 6.95
C ILE A 105 10.68 17.27 5.57
N SER A 106 9.80 18.25 5.39
CA SER A 106 9.66 18.94 4.09
C SER A 106 10.96 19.60 3.65
N ASN A 107 11.71 20.18 4.58
CA ASN A 107 13.01 20.76 4.29
C ASN A 107 14.07 19.66 4.02
N LEU A 108 14.08 18.62 4.83
CA LEU A 108 15.06 17.53 4.74
C LEU A 108 14.95 16.73 3.45
N LEU A 109 13.72 16.43 3.02
CA LEU A 109 13.43 15.55 1.89
C LEU A 109 12.94 16.33 0.65
N ASN A 110 12.98 17.66 0.70
CA ASN A 110 12.51 18.56 -0.38
C ASN A 110 11.08 18.24 -0.83
N LEU A 111 10.16 18.05 0.15
CA LEU A 111 8.75 17.80 -0.14
C LEU A 111 8.02 19.10 -0.40
N GLU A 112 6.99 19.05 -1.24
CA GLU A 112 6.07 20.15 -1.44
C GLU A 112 5.40 20.56 -0.12
N LYS A 113 5.41 21.83 0.19
CA LYS A 113 4.88 22.36 1.45
C LYS A 113 3.41 22.76 1.28
N PRO A 114 2.53 22.35 2.21
CA PRO A 114 1.17 22.83 2.20
C PRO A 114 1.13 24.34 2.55
N SER A 115 0.08 25.03 2.12
CA SER A 115 -0.16 26.42 2.48
C SER A 115 -0.44 26.61 3.98
N ASP A 116 -1.05 25.58 4.60
CA ASP A 116 -1.31 25.48 6.04
C ASP A 116 -1.04 24.05 6.53
N TRP A 117 -0.24 23.91 7.58
CA TRP A 117 0.09 22.62 8.18
C TRP A 117 -1.11 21.91 8.86
N ASN A 118 -2.21 22.61 9.11
CA ASN A 118 -3.47 21.99 9.54
C ASN A 118 -4.10 21.11 8.46
N GLN A 119 -3.68 21.22 7.19
CA GLN A 119 -4.07 20.32 6.12
C GLN A 119 -3.66 18.87 6.39
N LEU A 120 -2.65 18.62 7.23
CA LEU A 120 -2.35 17.28 7.71
C LEU A 120 -3.52 16.59 8.44
N LEU A 121 -4.49 17.33 8.94
CA LEU A 121 -5.71 16.80 9.53
C LEU A 121 -6.79 16.53 8.50
N THR A 122 -6.92 17.36 7.48
CA THR A 122 -8.07 17.35 6.55
C THR A 122 -7.76 16.67 5.22
N ASP A 123 -6.49 16.60 4.84
CA ASP A 123 -6.01 15.94 3.64
C ASP A 123 -5.22 14.68 4.00
N TYR A 124 -5.89 13.53 3.96
CA TYR A 124 -5.26 12.25 4.27
C TYR A 124 -4.17 11.86 3.26
N LYS A 125 -4.29 12.27 1.99
CA LYS A 125 -3.28 12.00 0.95
C LYS A 125 -1.97 12.71 1.27
N LEU A 126 -2.06 13.98 1.67
CA LEU A 126 -0.91 14.74 2.16
C LEU A 126 -0.32 14.10 3.42
N ASN A 127 -1.16 13.71 4.38
CA ASN A 127 -0.73 13.12 5.63
C ASN A 127 0.03 11.79 5.42
N ILE A 128 -0.52 10.88 4.59
CA ILE A 128 0.11 9.61 4.23
C ILE A 128 1.43 9.84 3.51
N THR A 129 1.49 10.81 2.58
CA THR A 129 2.73 11.16 1.87
C THR A 129 3.83 11.56 2.85
N TYR A 130 3.53 12.44 3.79
CA TYR A 130 4.52 12.89 4.78
C TYR A 130 4.94 11.80 5.76
N GLY A 131 3.99 11.01 6.26
CA GLY A 131 4.27 9.92 7.19
C GLY A 131 5.12 8.82 6.57
N THR A 132 4.76 8.41 5.36
CA THR A 132 5.50 7.38 4.61
C THR A 132 6.91 7.86 4.26
N ALA A 133 7.06 9.10 3.76
CA ALA A 133 8.36 9.68 3.47
C ALA A 133 9.26 9.73 4.71
N TYR A 134 8.68 10.07 5.87
CA TYR A 134 9.44 10.10 7.13
C TYR A 134 9.85 8.71 7.59
N LEU A 135 8.95 7.74 7.55
CA LEU A 135 9.27 6.35 7.89
C LEU A 135 10.34 5.75 6.96
N SER A 136 10.24 6.00 5.66
CA SER A 136 11.26 5.60 4.69
C SER A 136 12.63 6.20 5.03
N HIS A 137 12.67 7.51 5.33
CA HIS A 137 13.91 8.16 5.76
C HIS A 137 14.50 7.52 7.03
N LEU A 138 13.65 7.27 8.03
CA LEU A 138 14.07 6.62 9.27
C LEU A 138 14.53 5.18 9.06
N PHE A 139 13.84 4.43 8.19
CA PHE A 139 14.21 3.07 7.82
C PHE A 139 15.59 3.05 7.12
N LYS A 140 15.80 3.90 6.11
CA LYS A 140 17.09 4.04 5.43
C LYS A 140 18.23 4.41 6.40
N LYS A 141 17.93 5.19 7.45
CA LYS A 141 18.90 5.59 8.47
C LYS A 141 19.21 4.49 9.48
N THR A 142 18.23 3.68 9.86
CA THR A 142 18.36 2.70 10.95
C THR A 142 18.59 1.27 10.48
N GLY A 143 18.23 0.95 9.22
CA GLY A 143 18.29 -0.40 8.65
C GLY A 143 17.22 -1.37 9.19
N SER A 144 16.28 -0.91 10.04
CA SER A 144 15.29 -1.77 10.70
C SER A 144 13.95 -1.04 10.83
N LEU A 145 12.84 -1.73 10.45
CA LEU A 145 11.48 -1.19 10.62
C LEU A 145 11.18 -0.91 12.09
N THR A 146 11.56 -1.81 13.00
CA THR A 146 11.37 -1.62 14.44
C THR A 146 12.09 -0.36 14.95
N SER A 147 13.34 -0.18 14.59
CA SER A 147 14.12 1.01 14.98
C SER A 147 13.59 2.29 14.32
N ALA A 148 13.09 2.20 13.10
CA ALA A 148 12.41 3.31 12.43
C ALA A 148 11.14 3.74 13.17
N LEU A 149 10.30 2.77 13.58
CA LEU A 149 9.10 3.01 14.38
C LEU A 149 9.43 3.61 15.76
N GLU A 150 10.44 3.10 16.44
CA GLU A 150 10.92 3.68 17.71
C GLU A 150 11.34 5.15 17.54
N SER A 151 11.98 5.47 16.43
CA SER A 151 12.40 6.83 16.09
C SER A 151 11.23 7.72 15.67
N TYR A 152 10.22 7.13 15.00
CA TYR A 152 9.01 7.81 14.58
C TYR A 152 8.17 8.29 15.78
N ASN A 153 7.96 7.42 16.75
CA ASN A 153 7.20 7.75 17.96
C ASN A 153 7.96 8.76 18.87
N GLY A 154 9.27 8.59 19.04
CA GLY A 154 10.11 9.46 19.87
C GLY A 154 9.77 9.52 21.37
N GLY A 155 8.69 8.85 21.82
CA GLY A 155 8.19 8.87 23.19
C GLY A 155 8.85 7.84 24.11
N LYS A 156 8.45 7.86 25.40
CA LYS A 156 8.97 6.92 26.41
C LYS A 156 8.58 5.46 26.10
N ASN A 157 7.43 5.23 25.49
CA ASN A 157 6.88 3.91 25.19
C ASN A 157 7.20 3.43 23.76
N LYS A 158 8.25 3.95 23.15
CA LYS A 158 8.62 3.71 21.75
C LYS A 158 8.77 2.22 21.41
N LYS A 159 9.30 1.39 22.32
CA LYS A 159 9.44 -0.06 22.10
C LYS A 159 8.09 -0.76 22.03
N THR A 160 7.20 -0.49 23.00
CA THR A 160 5.83 -1.04 23.00
C THR A 160 5.04 -0.60 21.77
N TYR A 161 5.19 0.66 21.37
CA TYR A 161 4.61 1.20 20.14
C TYR A 161 5.10 0.44 18.91
N ALA A 162 6.41 0.27 18.76
CA ALA A 162 6.97 -0.48 17.64
C ALA A 162 6.49 -1.94 17.61
N GLN A 163 6.46 -2.62 18.76
CA GLN A 163 5.95 -3.99 18.87
C GLN A 163 4.48 -4.09 18.47
N LEU A 164 3.65 -3.12 18.86
CA LEU A 164 2.23 -3.10 18.50
C LEU A 164 2.03 -3.00 16.98
N ILE A 165 2.78 -2.09 16.32
CA ILE A 165 2.69 -1.95 14.87
C ILE A 165 3.25 -3.18 14.15
N MET A 166 4.38 -3.72 14.58
CA MET A 166 4.96 -4.93 13.98
C MET A 166 4.01 -6.13 14.11
N SER A 167 3.36 -6.31 15.27
CA SER A 167 2.34 -7.34 15.43
C SER A 167 1.14 -7.15 14.49
N GLN A 168 0.69 -5.90 14.31
CA GLN A 168 -0.39 -5.59 13.37
C GLN A 168 0.04 -5.80 11.91
N TYR A 169 1.29 -5.46 11.58
CA TYR A 169 1.88 -5.70 10.27
C TYR A 169 1.92 -7.19 9.93
N GLU A 170 2.42 -8.03 10.83
CA GLU A 170 2.44 -9.49 10.63
C GLU A 170 1.02 -10.05 10.42
N ASN A 171 0.05 -9.58 11.19
CA ASN A 171 -1.36 -9.99 11.00
C ASN A 171 -1.88 -9.63 9.61
N TYR A 172 -1.62 -8.41 9.15
CA TYR A 172 -2.07 -7.98 7.82
C TYR A 172 -1.31 -8.69 6.70
N LYS A 173 -0.02 -8.92 6.87
CA LYS A 173 0.83 -9.64 5.93
C LYS A 173 0.33 -11.07 5.71
N LEU A 174 0.03 -11.80 6.78
CA LEU A 174 -0.54 -13.15 6.67
C LEU A 174 -1.86 -13.17 5.89
N LYS A 175 -2.74 -12.21 6.11
CA LYS A 175 -4.00 -12.10 5.36
C LYS A 175 -3.77 -11.77 3.90
N HIS A 176 -2.86 -10.85 3.62
CA HIS A 176 -2.48 -10.46 2.26
C HIS A 176 -1.89 -11.64 1.47
N GLU A 177 -0.96 -12.36 2.06
CA GLU A 177 -0.35 -13.56 1.47
C GLU A 177 -1.38 -14.66 1.20
N ALA A 178 -2.31 -14.89 2.14
CA ALA A 178 -3.39 -15.86 1.97
C ALA A 178 -4.32 -15.49 0.81
N GLU A 179 -4.68 -14.21 0.66
CA GLU A 179 -5.50 -13.72 -0.44
C GLU A 179 -4.79 -13.86 -1.78
N LEU A 180 -3.50 -13.51 -1.87
CA LEU A 180 -2.69 -13.70 -3.07
C LEU A 180 -2.57 -15.19 -3.46
N ALA A 181 -2.39 -16.07 -2.51
CA ALA A 181 -2.33 -17.52 -2.75
C ALA A 181 -3.68 -18.05 -3.29
N ALA A 182 -4.80 -17.59 -2.75
CA ALA A 182 -6.13 -17.95 -3.23
C ALA A 182 -6.37 -17.46 -4.67
N LEU A 183 -6.01 -16.23 -4.98
CA LEU A 183 -6.09 -15.67 -6.35
C LEU A 183 -5.23 -16.47 -7.34
N SER A 184 -4.00 -16.78 -6.96
CA SER A 184 -3.08 -17.57 -7.78
C SER A 184 -3.63 -18.97 -8.08
N SER A 185 -4.23 -19.64 -7.09
CA SER A 185 -4.85 -20.96 -7.26
C SER A 185 -6.06 -20.90 -8.21
N THR A 186 -6.86 -19.86 -8.11
CA THR A 186 -8.05 -19.63 -8.97
C THR A 186 -7.62 -19.41 -10.44
N ILE A 187 -6.61 -18.56 -10.67
CA ILE A 187 -6.07 -18.31 -12.01
C ILE A 187 -5.54 -19.61 -12.63
N LYS A 188 -4.80 -20.41 -11.85
CA LYS A 188 -4.28 -21.70 -12.31
C LYS A 188 -5.40 -22.67 -12.68
N THR A 189 -6.48 -22.72 -11.92
CA THR A 189 -7.64 -23.56 -12.22
C THR A 189 -8.34 -23.10 -13.51
N LEU A 190 -8.53 -21.80 -13.69
CA LEU A 190 -9.14 -21.25 -14.90
C LEU A 190 -8.29 -21.52 -16.15
N SER A 191 -6.97 -21.42 -16.08
CA SER A 191 -6.08 -21.70 -17.21
C SER A 191 -6.15 -23.17 -17.64
N LEU A 192 -6.22 -24.10 -16.68
CA LEU A 192 -6.35 -25.53 -16.97
C LEU A 192 -7.70 -25.88 -17.59
N THR A 193 -8.79 -25.20 -17.23
CA THR A 193 -10.12 -25.43 -17.82
C THR A 193 -10.20 -24.87 -19.24
N THR A 194 -9.52 -23.78 -19.57
CA THR A 194 -9.48 -23.22 -20.92
C THR A 194 -8.70 -24.11 -21.89
N GLU A 195 -7.62 -24.73 -21.47
CA GLU A 195 -6.86 -25.69 -22.30
C GLU A 195 -7.63 -26.99 -22.56
N ALA A 196 -8.47 -27.42 -21.61
CA ALA A 196 -9.29 -28.64 -21.77
C ALA A 196 -10.46 -28.47 -22.72
N THR A 197 -10.95 -27.26 -22.97
CA THR A 197 -12.07 -26.96 -23.89
C THR A 197 -11.64 -26.76 -25.33
N ASP A 198 -10.36 -26.53 -25.61
CA ASP A 198 -9.83 -26.28 -26.97
C ASP A 198 -9.57 -27.59 -27.77
N VAL A 199 -9.73 -28.75 -27.15
CA VAL A 199 -9.48 -30.07 -27.80
C VAL A 199 -10.75 -30.65 -28.46
N THR A 200 -11.92 -30.04 -28.30
CA THR A 200 -13.20 -30.62 -28.83
C THR A 200 -14.12 -29.59 -29.50
N ALA A 201 -13.62 -28.67 -30.30
CA ALA A 201 -14.52 -27.86 -31.14
C ALA A 201 -13.84 -27.47 -32.46
N ASP A 202 -14.04 -28.33 -33.48
CA ASP A 202 -14.05 -27.90 -34.88
C ASP A 202 -15.37 -27.15 -35.12
N ALA A 203 -15.30 -26.01 -35.87
CA ALA A 203 -16.36 -25.18 -36.46
C ALA A 203 -16.91 -24.00 -35.64
N SER A 204 -16.44 -22.81 -36.04
CA SER A 204 -17.22 -21.58 -36.22
C SER A 204 -17.92 -20.95 -35.02
N ALA A 205 -17.24 -20.05 -34.33
CA ALA A 205 -17.89 -18.83 -33.80
C ALA A 205 -16.84 -17.78 -33.36
N THR A 206 -17.01 -16.58 -33.84
CA THR A 206 -16.21 -15.38 -33.49
C THR A 206 -16.36 -15.05 -32.02
N VAL A 207 -15.30 -15.22 -31.25
CA VAL A 207 -15.29 -14.86 -29.82
C VAL A 207 -14.57 -13.53 -29.67
N VAL A 208 -15.32 -12.54 -29.15
CA VAL A 208 -14.76 -11.25 -28.68
C VAL A 208 -14.00 -11.52 -27.39
N SER A 209 -12.67 -11.45 -27.45
CA SER A 209 -11.79 -11.61 -26.30
C SER A 209 -11.68 -10.29 -25.53
N SER A 210 -12.31 -10.23 -24.36
CA SER A 210 -12.06 -9.21 -23.35
C SER A 210 -11.01 -9.76 -22.37
N SER A 211 -9.75 -9.41 -22.59
CA SER A 211 -8.66 -9.78 -21.68
C SER A 211 -8.50 -8.74 -20.60
N ASN A 212 -9.13 -8.93 -19.45
CA ASN A 212 -8.79 -8.23 -18.22
C ASN A 212 -7.54 -8.89 -17.60
N GLN A 213 -6.36 -8.38 -17.91
CA GLN A 213 -5.15 -8.75 -17.18
C GLN A 213 -5.00 -7.88 -15.93
N THR A 214 -5.33 -8.42 -14.79
CA THR A 214 -4.99 -7.83 -13.49
C THR A 214 -3.49 -7.96 -13.27
N LYS A 215 -2.77 -6.84 -13.32
CA LYS A 215 -1.34 -6.79 -13.01
C LYS A 215 -1.15 -6.93 -11.50
N ILE A 216 -0.76 -8.13 -11.05
CA ILE A 216 -0.39 -8.37 -9.67
C ILE A 216 0.97 -7.71 -9.44
N ILE A 217 1.02 -6.66 -8.61
CA ILE A 217 2.26 -6.07 -8.16
C ILE A 217 2.84 -7.00 -7.09
N SER A 218 3.84 -7.80 -7.45
CA SER A 218 4.61 -8.58 -6.47
C SER A 218 5.33 -7.63 -5.52
N PRO A 219 5.35 -7.91 -4.21
CA PRO A 219 6.13 -7.11 -3.28
C PRO A 219 7.62 -7.22 -3.60
N LEU A 220 8.25 -6.08 -3.91
CA LEU A 220 9.65 -5.99 -4.34
C LEU A 220 10.65 -6.18 -3.18
N PHE A 221 10.18 -6.44 -1.97
CA PHE A 221 11.02 -6.54 -0.77
C PHE A 221 10.80 -7.85 -0.04
N ALA A 222 11.69 -8.82 -0.27
CA ALA A 222 11.96 -9.87 0.69
C ALA A 222 12.83 -9.24 1.80
N VAL A 223 12.23 -8.83 2.90
CA VAL A 223 12.98 -8.50 4.11
C VAL A 223 13.32 -9.84 4.76
N GLU A 224 14.57 -10.27 4.69
CA GLU A 224 15.07 -11.36 5.52
C GLU A 224 14.94 -10.91 6.99
N THR A 225 13.97 -11.47 7.69
CA THR A 225 13.89 -11.38 9.15
C THR A 225 14.82 -12.43 9.74
N ASP A 226 16.05 -12.05 9.99
CA ASP A 226 16.98 -12.86 10.79
C ASP A 226 16.52 -12.78 12.26
N PHE A 227 15.70 -13.77 12.66
CA PHE A 227 15.41 -14.06 14.06
C PHE A 227 16.59 -14.86 14.62
N GLY A 228 17.64 -14.15 15.01
CA GLY A 228 18.69 -14.74 15.85
C GLY A 228 18.05 -15.24 17.15
N THR A 229 17.92 -16.55 17.27
CA THR A 229 17.59 -17.23 18.54
C THR A 229 18.84 -17.16 19.43
N ASP A 230 18.98 -16.08 20.18
CA ASP A 230 19.94 -16.02 21.27
C ASP A 230 19.34 -16.69 22.52
N THR A 231 19.61 -18.00 22.65
CA THR A 231 19.36 -18.77 23.86
C THR A 231 20.65 -18.77 24.70
N SER A 232 20.96 -17.68 25.37
CA SER A 232 21.94 -17.68 26.47
C SER A 232 21.30 -17.19 27.76
N VAL A 233 20.87 -18.14 28.56
CA VAL A 233 20.56 -17.95 29.99
C VAL A 233 21.87 -17.95 30.76
N PRO A 234 22.23 -16.90 31.50
CA PRO A 234 23.30 -17.00 32.46
C PRO A 234 22.74 -17.57 33.78
N ASN A 235 23.25 -18.75 34.17
CA ASN A 235 23.21 -19.19 35.55
C ASN A 235 24.19 -18.32 36.36
N ASN A 236 23.70 -17.60 37.33
CA ASN A 236 24.11 -17.40 38.72
C ASN A 236 23.44 -16.17 39.33
#